data_929ca1fa2f952babb77fd23ca318f5cc
#
_entry.id   929ca1fa2f952babb77fd23ca318f5cc
#
_cell.length_a   1.000
_cell.length_b   1.000
_cell.length_c   1.000
_cell.angle_alpha   90.00
_cell.angle_beta   90.00
_cell.angle_gamma   90.00
#
_symmetry.space_group_name_H-M   'P 1'
#
loop_
_entity.id
_entity.type
_entity.pdbx_description
1 polymer ?
#
loop_
_entity_poly.entity_id
_entity_poly.type
_entity_poly.pdbx_seq_one_letter_code
_entity_poly.pdbx_strand_id
1 'polypeptide(L)'
;LLIGMDEIRAEQTISGIHSKAADFQRNGEFSAAEEVYRSALLLYPNDPGMILGLAGALALQGKAEEACALMERGLSLSAGEKQKATARAALCFLYLKCGRPRRAYALSCELPHTRESREVIQPLVMQGLNEAKIDENIRAIILGK
;
A
#
# COMPACT_ATOMS: atom_id res chain seq x y z
N LEU A 1 -4.94 10.78 -35.74
CA LEU A 1 -4.72 9.35 -35.46
C LEU A 1 -3.53 9.14 -34.51
N LEU A 2 -2.36 9.74 -34.83
CA LEU A 2 -1.18 9.64 -33.95
C LEU A 2 -1.38 10.34 -32.62
N ILE A 3 -2.06 11.47 -32.60
CA ILE A 3 -2.36 12.24 -31.38
C ILE A 3 -3.24 11.41 -30.43
N GLY A 4 -4.28 10.77 -30.94
CA GLY A 4 -5.15 9.92 -30.13
C GLY A 4 -4.43 8.70 -29.56
N MET A 5 -3.49 8.10 -30.31
CA MET A 5 -2.69 6.99 -29.83
C MET A 5 -1.69 7.42 -28.75
N ASP A 6 -1.11 8.63 -28.88
CA ASP A 6 -0.20 9.16 -27.88
C ASP A 6 -0.93 9.47 -26.56
N GLU A 7 -2.15 9.98 -26.62
CA GLU A 7 -3.00 10.20 -25.44
C GLU A 7 -3.33 8.88 -24.74
N ILE A 8 -3.72 7.85 -25.51
CA ILE A 8 -3.99 6.50 -24.96
C ILE A 8 -2.74 5.93 -24.30
N ARG A 9 -1.59 6.07 -24.94
CA ARG A 9 -0.30 5.62 -24.39
C ARG A 9 0.03 6.37 -23.11
N ALA A 10 -0.18 7.69 -23.07
CA ALA A 10 0.08 8.50 -21.89
C ALA A 10 -0.79 8.06 -20.70
N GLU A 11 -2.07 7.77 -20.95
CA GLU A 11 -2.97 7.24 -19.91
C GLU A 11 -2.58 5.86 -19.42
N GLN A 12 -1.93 5.06 -20.25
CA GLN A 12 -1.48 3.71 -19.92
C GLN A 12 -0.06 3.66 -19.35
N THR A 13 0.64 4.77 -19.24
CA THR A 13 1.94 4.79 -18.59
C THR A 13 1.80 4.54 -17.09
N ILE A 14 2.85 4.03 -16.49
CA ILE A 14 2.90 3.78 -15.03
C ILE A 14 2.56 5.06 -14.27
N SER A 15 3.16 6.19 -14.66
CA SER A 15 2.89 7.50 -14.04
C SER A 15 1.43 7.94 -14.21
N GLY A 16 0.87 7.80 -15.41
CA GLY A 16 -0.54 8.15 -15.69
C GLY A 16 -1.52 7.30 -14.88
N ILE A 17 -1.25 6.01 -14.76
CA ILE A 17 -2.07 5.08 -13.97
C ILE A 17 -2.05 5.45 -12.48
N HIS A 18 -0.86 5.70 -11.92
CA HIS A 18 -0.73 6.14 -10.53
C HIS A 18 -1.43 7.46 -10.28
N SER A 19 -1.32 8.42 -11.18
CA SER A 19 -1.97 9.71 -11.07
C SER A 19 -3.49 9.57 -11.04
N LYS A 20 -4.06 8.77 -11.93
CA LYS A 20 -5.49 8.49 -11.98
C LYS A 20 -5.99 7.80 -10.72
N ALA A 21 -5.29 6.77 -10.28
CA ALA A 21 -5.62 6.05 -9.05
C ALA A 21 -5.52 6.95 -7.81
N ALA A 22 -4.50 7.81 -7.74
CA ALA A 22 -4.35 8.77 -6.65
C ALA A 22 -5.51 9.76 -6.58
N ASP A 23 -6.01 10.21 -7.72
CA ASP A 23 -7.19 11.09 -7.78
C ASP A 23 -8.42 10.39 -7.20
N PHE A 24 -8.66 9.14 -7.55
CA PHE A 24 -9.76 8.36 -6.97
C PHE A 24 -9.59 8.19 -5.46
N GLN A 25 -8.40 7.90 -4.99
CA GLN A 25 -8.13 7.74 -3.56
C GLN A 25 -8.37 9.04 -2.77
N ARG A 26 -7.95 10.19 -3.31
CA ARG A 26 -8.18 11.48 -2.69
C ARG A 26 -9.66 11.82 -2.57
N ASN A 27 -10.46 11.33 -3.50
CA ASN A 27 -11.92 11.53 -3.51
C ASN A 27 -12.67 10.47 -2.70
N GLY A 28 -11.97 9.54 -2.06
CA GLY A 28 -12.58 8.46 -1.30
C GLY A 28 -13.14 7.32 -2.16
N GLU A 29 -12.87 7.32 -3.45
CA GLU A 29 -13.33 6.30 -4.40
C GLU A 29 -12.33 5.15 -4.48
N PHE A 30 -12.21 4.38 -3.40
CA PHE A 30 -11.21 3.32 -3.28
C PHE A 30 -11.47 2.13 -4.21
N SER A 31 -12.73 1.81 -4.47
CA SER A 31 -13.10 0.75 -5.43
C SER A 31 -12.69 1.10 -6.85
N ALA A 32 -12.82 2.38 -7.23
CA ALA A 32 -12.39 2.86 -8.54
C ALA A 32 -10.86 2.79 -8.67
N ALA A 33 -10.14 3.16 -7.64
CA ALA A 33 -8.68 3.02 -7.60
C ALA A 33 -8.26 1.55 -7.71
N GLU A 34 -8.95 0.65 -7.03
CA GLU A 34 -8.72 -0.80 -7.14
C GLU A 34 -8.84 -1.27 -8.59
N GLU A 35 -9.91 -0.88 -9.28
CA GLU A 35 -10.13 -1.26 -10.69
C GLU A 35 -9.02 -0.75 -11.60
N VAL A 36 -8.56 0.48 -11.38
CA VAL A 36 -7.45 1.06 -12.14
C VAL A 36 -6.19 0.21 -11.99
N TYR A 37 -5.84 -0.17 -10.76
CA TYR A 37 -4.66 -0.98 -10.51
C TYR A 37 -4.80 -2.41 -11.03
N ARG A 38 -5.98 -3.02 -10.92
CA ARG A 38 -6.23 -4.37 -11.47
C ARG A 38 -6.07 -4.39 -12.99
N SER A 39 -6.60 -3.37 -13.67
CA SER A 39 -6.43 -3.21 -15.12
C SER A 39 -4.96 -3.01 -15.49
N ALA A 40 -4.24 -2.21 -14.69
CA ALA A 40 -2.82 -1.95 -14.90
C ALA A 40 -1.98 -3.22 -14.76
N LEU A 41 -2.33 -4.13 -13.86
CA LEU A 41 -1.62 -5.39 -13.67
C LEU A 41 -1.74 -6.34 -14.86
N LEU A 42 -2.75 -6.15 -15.72
CA LEU A 42 -2.81 -6.88 -16.99
C LEU A 42 -1.71 -6.45 -17.96
N LEU A 43 -1.26 -5.18 -17.86
CA LEU A 43 -0.19 -4.62 -18.68
C LEU A 43 1.19 -4.78 -18.02
N TYR A 44 1.24 -4.66 -16.70
CA TYR A 44 2.47 -4.65 -15.91
C TYR A 44 2.36 -5.63 -14.73
N PRO A 45 2.31 -6.95 -15.00
CA PRO A 45 1.95 -7.95 -13.95
C PRO A 45 2.95 -8.06 -12.79
N ASN A 46 4.20 -7.65 -12.99
CA ASN A 46 5.24 -7.73 -11.96
C ASN A 46 5.75 -6.35 -11.52
N ASP A 47 5.04 -5.29 -11.87
CA ASP A 47 5.43 -3.95 -11.42
C ASP A 47 5.12 -3.77 -9.93
N PRO A 48 6.12 -3.57 -9.08
CA PRO A 48 5.89 -3.45 -7.64
C PRO A 48 5.01 -2.25 -7.27
N GLY A 49 5.12 -1.15 -8.00
CA GLY A 49 4.28 0.03 -7.77
C GLY A 49 2.79 -0.26 -7.98
N MET A 50 2.45 -1.04 -9.01
CA MET A 50 1.06 -1.43 -9.28
C MET A 50 0.54 -2.41 -8.23
N ILE A 51 1.36 -3.36 -7.84
CA ILE A 51 0.99 -4.34 -6.80
C ILE A 51 0.78 -3.64 -5.45
N LEU A 52 1.70 -2.76 -5.05
CA LEU A 52 1.58 -2.00 -3.82
C LEU A 52 0.42 -1.01 -3.87
N GLY A 53 0.16 -0.41 -5.02
CA GLY A 53 -1.00 0.46 -5.24
C GLY A 53 -2.31 -0.28 -5.03
N LEU A 54 -2.43 -1.47 -5.62
CA LEU A 54 -3.61 -2.32 -5.43
C LEU A 54 -3.76 -2.72 -3.96
N ALA A 55 -2.68 -3.13 -3.32
CA ALA A 55 -2.72 -3.47 -1.89
C ALA A 55 -3.19 -2.29 -1.04
N GLY A 56 -2.73 -1.08 -1.34
CA GLY A 56 -3.17 0.14 -0.68
C GLY A 56 -4.66 0.39 -0.85
N ALA A 57 -5.18 0.27 -2.07
CA ALA A 57 -6.60 0.44 -2.35
C ALA A 57 -7.46 -0.58 -1.60
N LEU A 58 -7.01 -1.82 -1.52
CA LEU A 58 -7.70 -2.88 -0.77
C LEU A 58 -7.66 -2.62 0.73
N ALA A 59 -6.53 -2.18 1.25
CA ALA A 59 -6.40 -1.84 2.67
C ALA A 59 -7.35 -0.72 3.08
N LEU A 60 -7.50 0.30 2.23
CA LEU A 60 -8.42 1.41 2.47
C LEU A 60 -9.89 0.98 2.47
N GLN A 61 -10.21 -0.12 1.81
CA GLN A 61 -11.55 -0.71 1.81
C GLN A 61 -11.78 -1.69 2.98
N GLY A 62 -10.76 -1.92 3.80
CA GLY A 62 -10.84 -2.87 4.91
C GLY A 62 -10.57 -4.32 4.51
N LYS A 63 -10.14 -4.59 3.29
CA LYS A 63 -9.82 -5.94 2.81
C LYS A 63 -8.39 -6.32 3.19
N ALA A 64 -8.15 -6.49 4.48
CA ALA A 64 -6.81 -6.60 5.06
C ALA A 64 -6.06 -7.88 4.63
N GLU A 65 -6.72 -9.02 4.55
CA GLU A 65 -6.07 -10.29 4.17
C GLU A 65 -5.51 -10.23 2.75
N GLU A 66 -6.31 -9.77 1.81
CA GLU A 66 -5.89 -9.64 0.42
C GLU A 66 -4.80 -8.58 0.27
N ALA A 67 -4.94 -7.46 1.00
CA ALA A 67 -3.93 -6.40 1.03
C ALA A 67 -2.59 -6.91 1.57
N CYS A 68 -2.60 -7.72 2.63
CA CYS A 68 -1.38 -8.32 3.19
C CYS A 68 -0.64 -9.16 2.15
N ALA A 69 -1.34 -10.04 1.46
CA ALA A 69 -0.74 -10.93 0.47
C ALA A 69 -0.09 -10.13 -0.67
N LEU A 70 -0.79 -9.12 -1.18
CA LEU A 70 -0.27 -8.26 -2.24
C LEU A 70 0.88 -7.38 -1.75
N MET A 71 0.81 -6.87 -0.53
CA MET A 71 1.89 -6.05 0.04
C MET A 71 3.17 -6.86 0.21
N GLU A 72 3.07 -8.10 0.67
CA GLU A 72 4.20 -9.03 0.77
C GLU A 72 4.84 -9.25 -0.60
N ARG A 73 4.02 -9.50 -1.62
CA ARG A 73 4.50 -9.70 -2.99
C ARG A 73 5.16 -8.44 -3.54
N GLY A 74 4.53 -7.29 -3.36
CA GLY A 74 5.06 -6.01 -3.81
C GLY A 74 6.38 -5.67 -3.11
N LEU A 75 6.49 -5.95 -1.82
CA LEU A 75 7.72 -5.74 -1.07
C LEU A 75 8.86 -6.60 -1.60
N SER A 76 8.61 -7.87 -1.92
CA SER A 76 9.64 -8.78 -2.46
C SER A 76 10.12 -8.35 -3.84
N LEU A 77 9.29 -7.68 -4.62
CA LEU A 77 9.62 -7.21 -5.97
C LEU A 77 10.21 -5.79 -5.98
N SER A 78 10.09 -5.05 -4.87
CA SER A 78 10.55 -3.66 -4.80
C SER A 78 12.09 -3.57 -4.79
N ALA A 79 12.63 -2.63 -5.54
CA ALA A 79 14.06 -2.37 -5.61
C ALA A 79 14.47 -1.11 -4.83
N GLY A 80 13.58 -0.12 -4.72
CA GLY A 80 13.86 1.15 -4.03
C GLY A 80 13.67 1.08 -2.52
N GLU A 81 14.59 1.64 -1.76
CA GLU A 81 14.52 1.62 -0.29
C GLU A 81 13.32 2.40 0.26
N LYS A 82 12.97 3.52 -0.37
CA LYS A 82 11.81 4.33 0.03
C LYS A 82 10.50 3.54 -0.15
N GLN A 83 10.36 2.85 -1.27
CA GLN A 83 9.19 2.02 -1.57
C GLN A 83 9.09 0.85 -0.58
N LYS A 84 10.21 0.18 -0.31
CA LYS A 84 10.29 -0.89 0.68
C LYS A 84 9.92 -0.42 2.08
N ALA A 85 10.42 0.75 2.50
CA ALA A 85 10.14 1.30 3.82
C ALA A 85 8.65 1.58 4.00
N THR A 86 8.01 2.20 3.00
CA THR A 86 6.57 2.46 3.02
C THR A 86 5.76 1.16 3.07
N ALA A 87 6.14 0.18 2.26
CA ALA A 87 5.48 -1.13 2.21
C ALA A 87 5.60 -1.86 3.55
N ARG A 88 6.78 -1.87 4.15
CA ARG A 88 7.02 -2.50 5.46
C ARG A 88 6.19 -1.84 6.56
N ALA A 89 6.13 -0.51 6.59
CA ALA A 89 5.33 0.21 7.57
C ALA A 89 3.84 -0.12 7.45
N ALA A 90 3.31 -0.09 6.25
CA ALA A 90 1.91 -0.46 5.99
C ALA A 90 1.65 -1.93 6.36
N LEU A 91 2.57 -2.81 6.02
CA LEU A 91 2.44 -4.25 6.27
C LEU A 91 2.44 -4.58 7.77
N CYS A 92 3.19 -3.85 8.60
CA CYS A 92 3.14 -4.01 10.06
C CYS A 92 1.72 -3.83 10.58
N PHE A 93 1.05 -2.75 10.19
CA PHE A 93 -0.32 -2.49 10.62
C PHE A 93 -1.31 -3.47 10.03
N LEU A 94 -1.11 -3.90 8.79
CA LEU A 94 -1.95 -4.91 8.15
C LEU A 94 -1.84 -6.25 8.85
N TYR A 95 -0.67 -6.65 9.28
CA TYR A 95 -0.49 -7.85 10.09
C TYR A 95 -1.24 -7.76 11.42
N LEU A 96 -1.21 -6.61 12.08
CA LEU A 96 -1.99 -6.41 13.31
C LEU A 96 -3.48 -6.56 13.04
N LYS A 97 -3.96 -5.99 11.94
CA LYS A 97 -5.37 -6.08 11.56
C LYS A 97 -5.79 -7.50 11.23
N CYS A 98 -4.89 -8.31 10.66
CA CYS A 98 -5.13 -9.71 10.33
C CYS A 98 -4.92 -10.66 11.53
N GLY A 99 -4.64 -10.14 12.72
CA GLY A 99 -4.41 -10.97 13.91
C GLY A 99 -3.07 -11.69 13.91
N ARG A 100 -2.06 -11.12 13.29
CA ARG A 100 -0.70 -11.68 13.21
C ARG A 100 0.32 -10.78 13.93
N PRO A 101 0.21 -10.59 15.24
CA PRO A 101 1.06 -9.63 15.97
C PRO A 101 2.54 -10.03 15.99
N ARG A 102 2.86 -11.31 15.96
CA ARG A 102 4.26 -11.78 15.94
C ARG A 102 4.97 -11.38 14.65
N ARG A 103 4.28 -11.50 13.51
CA ARG A 103 4.81 -11.06 12.21
C ARG A 103 4.97 -9.54 12.17
N ALA A 104 4.00 -8.82 12.71
CA ALA A 104 4.07 -7.37 12.82
C ALA A 104 5.26 -6.93 13.64
N TYR A 105 5.50 -7.56 14.80
CA TYR A 105 6.64 -7.26 15.65
C TYR A 105 7.97 -7.53 14.94
N ALA A 106 8.11 -8.72 14.34
CA ALA A 106 9.33 -9.09 13.62
C ALA A 106 9.65 -8.10 12.52
N LEU A 107 8.63 -7.70 11.75
CA LEU A 107 8.80 -6.74 10.67
C LEU A 107 9.12 -5.33 11.20
N SER A 108 8.55 -4.92 12.33
CA SER A 108 8.84 -3.63 12.94
C SER A 108 10.31 -3.50 13.36
N CYS A 109 10.94 -4.61 13.74
CA CYS A 109 12.36 -4.64 14.09
C CYS A 109 13.27 -4.41 12.86
N GLU A 110 12.78 -4.68 11.66
CA GLU A 110 13.52 -4.45 10.41
C GLU A 110 13.38 -3.00 9.90
N LEU A 111 12.45 -2.23 10.46
CA LEU A 111 12.29 -0.83 10.10
C LEU A 111 13.47 0.00 10.57
N PRO A 112 13.85 1.07 9.83
CA PRO A 112 14.86 2.01 10.34
C PRO A 112 14.47 2.50 11.73
N HIS A 113 15.48 2.69 12.60
CA HIS A 113 15.25 3.18 13.95
C HIS A 113 14.80 4.65 13.94
N THR A 114 13.68 4.92 13.31
CA THR A 114 13.06 6.23 13.29
C THR A 114 12.22 6.39 14.56
N ARG A 115 11.98 7.64 14.93
CA ARG A 115 11.06 7.98 16.02
C ARG A 115 9.70 7.31 15.80
N GLU A 116 9.23 7.32 14.57
CA GLU A 116 7.94 6.78 14.15
C GLU A 116 7.83 5.26 14.40
N SER A 117 8.87 4.50 14.07
CA SER A 117 8.86 3.06 14.29
C SER A 117 8.91 2.70 15.78
N ARG A 118 9.62 3.48 16.60
CA ARG A 118 9.72 3.23 18.03
C ARG A 118 8.50 3.71 18.82
N GLU A 119 8.01 4.90 18.52
CA GLU A 119 6.95 5.53 19.32
C GLU A 119 5.54 5.13 18.89
N VAL A 120 5.35 4.74 17.65
CA VAL A 120 4.03 4.40 17.10
C VAL A 120 3.85 2.90 16.88
N ILE A 121 4.74 2.30 16.13
CA ILE A 121 4.56 0.89 15.70
C ILE A 121 4.78 -0.08 16.85
N GLN A 122 5.91 0.01 17.55
CA GLN A 122 6.25 -0.94 18.62
C GLN A 122 5.24 -0.94 19.77
N PRO A 123 4.79 0.21 20.30
CA PRO A 123 3.77 0.20 21.35
C PRO A 123 2.46 -0.44 20.93
N LEU A 124 2.01 -0.21 19.69
CA LEU A 124 0.78 -0.81 19.18
C LEU A 124 0.89 -2.33 19.09
N VAL A 125 2.04 -2.83 18.68
CA VAL A 125 2.29 -4.27 18.61
C VAL A 125 2.34 -4.89 20.02
N MET A 126 2.90 -4.18 20.98
CA MET A 126 3.11 -4.69 22.35
C MET A 126 1.88 -4.57 23.24
N GLN A 127 1.07 -3.55 23.06
CA GLN A 127 -0.06 -3.24 23.95
C GLN A 127 -1.39 -3.84 23.51
N GLY A 128 -1.42 -4.50 22.35
CA GLY A 128 -2.64 -5.07 21.81
C GLY A 128 -3.42 -4.13 20.91
N LEU A 129 -4.48 -4.67 20.32
CA LEU A 129 -5.17 -4.09 19.19
C LEU A 129 -6.13 -2.96 19.59
N ASN A 130 -5.81 -1.73 19.19
CA ASN A 130 -6.81 -0.68 19.03
C ASN A 130 -7.10 -0.56 17.53
N GLU A 131 -8.19 -1.18 17.06
CA GLU A 131 -8.53 -1.23 15.64
C GLU A 131 -8.67 0.15 15.00
N ALA A 132 -9.28 1.10 15.70
CA ALA A 132 -9.43 2.46 15.20
C ALA A 132 -8.08 3.13 14.97
N LYS A 133 -7.11 2.91 15.86
CA LYS A 133 -5.76 3.45 15.74
C LYS A 133 -4.98 2.79 14.60
N ILE A 134 -5.17 1.49 14.42
CA ILE A 134 -4.56 0.74 13.31
C ILE A 134 -5.08 1.28 11.98
N ASP A 135 -6.39 1.43 11.83
CA ASP A 135 -7.00 1.94 10.60
C ASP A 135 -6.53 3.38 10.29
N GLU A 136 -6.44 4.22 11.31
CA GLU A 136 -5.92 5.58 11.19
C GLU A 136 -4.48 5.58 10.65
N ASN A 137 -3.62 4.74 11.20
CA ASN A 137 -2.22 4.64 10.77
C ASN A 137 -2.09 4.08 9.35
N ILE A 138 -2.89 3.07 8.99
CA ILE A 138 -2.92 2.54 7.62
C ILE A 138 -3.27 3.65 6.63
N ARG A 139 -4.30 4.43 6.91
CA ARG A 139 -4.69 5.56 6.06
C ARG A 139 -3.57 6.59 5.94
N ALA A 140 -2.96 6.94 7.06
CA ALA A 140 -1.88 7.93 7.07
C ALA A 140 -0.71 7.47 6.19
N ILE A 141 -0.30 6.21 6.29
CA ILE A 141 0.80 5.66 5.50
C ILE A 141 0.46 5.62 4.01
N ILE A 142 -0.71 5.10 3.66
CA ILE A 142 -1.11 4.91 2.26
C ILE A 142 -1.41 6.24 1.58
N LEU A 143 -2.11 7.15 2.26
CA LEU A 143 -2.48 8.45 1.70
C LEU A 143 -1.38 9.51 1.88
N GLY A 144 -0.33 9.22 2.63
CA GLY A 144 0.79 10.13 2.84
C GLY A 144 0.47 11.33 3.73
N LYS A 145 -0.45 11.16 4.65
CA LYS A 145 -0.88 12.25 5.55
C LYS A 145 -0.32 12.10 6.95
#